data_2c6e2bdafdeba65d3c6af88140ee108c
#
_entry.id   2c6e2bdafdeba65d3c6af88140ee108c
#
_cell.length_a   1.000
_cell.length_b   1.000
_cell.length_c   1.000
_cell.angle_alpha   90.00
_cell.angle_beta   90.00
_cell.angle_gamma   90.00
#
_symmetry.space_group_name_H-M   'P 1'
#
loop_
_entity.id
_entity.type
_entity.pdbx_description
1 polymer ?
#
loop_
_entity_poly.entity_id
_entity_poly.type
_entity_poly.pdbx_seq_one_letter_code
_entity_poly.pdbx_strand_id
1 'polypeptide(L)'
;MPKVKDQAGRLYIAETISGIKQHNGTLTLKECQAFTDKVIARKYVKDNYGSISSITVLDGRGRRKACATFYYGKRAIKLPKWARNEYVILHEVAHHLTRLDGHKAEFASCLLDLVRHFLGKESAEALQGAYHFKGVKVVGKNGAVKARCPESRKQWVIDEKAKQLELKEKLKVA
;
A
#
# COMPACT_ATOMS: atom_id res chain seq x y z
N MET A 1 -9.85 -23.71 -9.73
CA MET A 1 -8.62 -22.98 -9.43
C MET A 1 -8.60 -22.61 -7.95
N PRO A 2 -7.54 -22.85 -7.21
CA PRO A 2 -7.46 -22.43 -5.81
C PRO A 2 -7.58 -20.90 -5.73
N LYS A 3 -8.55 -20.40 -4.94
CA LYS A 3 -8.70 -18.96 -4.67
C LYS A 3 -7.40 -18.46 -4.07
N VAL A 4 -6.70 -17.53 -4.74
CA VAL A 4 -5.53 -16.86 -4.19
C VAL A 4 -6.00 -16.15 -2.93
N LYS A 5 -5.50 -16.56 -1.76
CA LYS A 5 -5.89 -15.97 -0.47
C LYS A 5 -5.49 -14.49 -0.45
N ASP A 6 -6.44 -13.64 -0.11
CA ASP A 6 -6.18 -12.22 0.18
C ASP A 6 -5.13 -12.14 1.30
N GLN A 7 -4.16 -11.26 1.14
CA GLN A 7 -3.07 -11.05 2.09
C GLN A 7 -3.22 -9.74 2.89
N ALA A 8 -4.43 -9.18 2.93
CA ALA A 8 -4.73 -7.90 3.59
C ALA A 8 -4.14 -7.77 4.99
N GLY A 9 -4.32 -8.77 5.85
CA GLY A 9 -3.79 -8.73 7.22
C GLY A 9 -2.27 -8.56 7.28
N ARG A 10 -1.51 -9.32 6.46
CA ARG A 10 -0.05 -9.20 6.38
C ARG A 10 0.38 -7.87 5.78
N LEU A 11 -0.34 -7.40 4.76
CA LEU A 11 -0.05 -6.15 4.08
C LEU A 11 -0.26 -4.97 5.03
N TYR A 12 -1.38 -4.87 5.73
CA TYR A 12 -1.63 -3.79 6.69
C TYR A 12 -0.62 -3.74 7.84
N ILE A 13 -0.20 -4.92 8.35
CA ILE A 13 0.86 -4.98 9.37
C ILE A 13 2.18 -4.48 8.75
N ALA A 14 2.53 -4.91 7.54
CA ALA A 14 3.74 -4.46 6.86
C ALA A 14 3.75 -2.94 6.62
N GLU A 15 2.63 -2.37 6.19
CA GLU A 15 2.46 -0.92 6.06
C GLU A 15 2.69 -0.18 7.38
N THR A 16 2.19 -0.73 8.48
CA THR A 16 2.36 -0.13 9.82
C THR A 16 3.81 -0.16 10.27
N ILE A 17 4.48 -1.32 10.18
CA ILE A 17 5.88 -1.46 10.65
C ILE A 17 6.90 -0.82 9.72
N SER A 18 6.54 -0.53 8.46
CA SER A 18 7.40 0.24 7.54
C SER A 18 7.54 1.69 7.94
N GLY A 19 6.67 2.21 8.80
CA GLY A 19 6.63 3.61 9.21
C GLY A 19 6.01 4.57 8.19
N ILE A 20 5.67 4.10 7.00
CA ILE A 20 5.12 4.95 5.92
C ILE A 20 3.81 5.62 6.33
N LYS A 21 2.95 4.94 7.10
CA LYS A 21 1.68 5.50 7.58
C LYS A 21 1.84 6.67 8.57
N GLN A 22 3.03 6.87 9.14
CA GLN A 22 3.29 7.89 10.16
C GLN A 22 3.57 9.28 9.58
N HIS A 23 3.65 9.43 8.26
CA HIS A 23 3.76 10.73 7.60
C HIS A 23 2.40 11.42 7.59
N ASN A 24 2.06 12.03 8.73
CA ASN A 24 0.77 12.65 9.03
C ASN A 24 0.64 14.06 8.43
N GLY A 25 0.82 14.22 7.14
CA GLY A 25 0.33 15.41 6.47
C GLY A 25 -1.19 15.32 6.35
N THR A 26 -1.94 16.19 7.03
CA THR A 26 -3.39 16.25 6.83
C THR A 26 -3.69 17.15 5.64
N LEU A 27 -3.85 16.54 4.47
CA LEU A 27 -4.23 17.25 3.26
C LEU A 27 -5.71 17.67 3.31
N THR A 28 -6.05 18.77 2.67
CA THR A 28 -7.43 19.13 2.34
C THR A 28 -7.97 18.19 1.26
N LEU A 29 -9.29 18.11 1.10
CA LEU A 29 -9.88 17.32 0.01
C LEU A 29 -9.43 17.81 -1.37
N LYS A 30 -9.22 19.12 -1.53
CA LYS A 30 -8.71 19.71 -2.78
C LYS A 30 -7.29 19.23 -3.09
N GLU A 31 -6.42 19.21 -2.10
CA GLU A 31 -5.04 18.69 -2.25
C GLU A 31 -5.03 17.18 -2.51
N CYS A 32 -5.90 16.42 -1.83
CA CYS A 32 -6.07 15.00 -2.10
C CYS A 32 -6.52 14.74 -3.55
N GLN A 33 -7.46 15.54 -4.08
CA GLN A 33 -7.90 15.45 -5.47
C GLN A 33 -6.74 15.77 -6.42
N ALA A 34 -6.04 16.89 -6.19
CA ALA A 34 -4.93 17.31 -7.03
C ALA A 34 -3.80 16.25 -7.06
N PHE A 35 -3.49 15.62 -5.92
CA PHE A 35 -2.52 14.54 -5.85
C PHE A 35 -3.01 13.29 -6.59
N THR A 36 -4.28 12.91 -6.43
CA THR A 36 -4.88 11.78 -7.16
C THR A 36 -4.79 12.00 -8.68
N ASP A 37 -5.15 13.18 -9.15
CA ASP A 37 -5.09 13.54 -10.57
C ASP A 37 -3.65 13.50 -11.10
N LYS A 38 -2.69 13.99 -10.32
CA LYS A 38 -1.25 13.91 -10.64
C LYS A 38 -0.79 12.45 -10.78
N VAL A 39 -1.26 11.55 -9.91
CA VAL A 39 -0.87 10.11 -9.95
C VAL A 39 -1.40 9.47 -11.23
N ILE A 40 -2.70 9.59 -11.53
CA ILE A 40 -3.30 8.93 -12.70
C ILE A 40 -2.89 9.56 -14.03
N ALA A 41 -2.48 10.85 -14.04
CA ALA A 41 -1.98 11.52 -15.21
C ALA A 41 -0.55 11.11 -15.60
N ARG A 42 0.22 10.52 -14.66
CA ARG A 42 1.63 10.20 -14.87
C ARG A 42 1.80 9.17 -15.99
N LYS A 43 2.68 9.47 -16.95
CA LYS A 43 2.98 8.58 -18.08
C LYS A 43 3.35 7.17 -17.61
N TYR A 44 4.22 7.06 -16.60
CA TYR A 44 4.62 5.79 -16.00
C TYR A 44 3.40 4.95 -15.53
N VAL A 45 2.42 5.58 -14.87
CA VAL A 45 1.21 4.89 -14.40
C VAL A 45 0.37 4.40 -15.58
N LYS A 46 0.17 5.25 -16.58
CA LYS A 46 -0.58 4.89 -17.80
C LYS A 46 0.05 3.74 -18.57
N ASP A 47 1.37 3.77 -18.71
CA ASP A 47 2.12 2.76 -19.47
C ASP A 47 2.13 1.40 -18.78
N ASN A 48 2.15 1.35 -17.44
CA ASN A 48 2.28 0.10 -16.67
C ASN A 48 0.95 -0.48 -16.18
N TYR A 49 -0.05 0.37 -15.92
CA TYR A 49 -1.32 -0.02 -15.29
C TYR A 49 -2.55 0.33 -16.11
N GLY A 50 -2.37 1.04 -17.23
CA GLY A 50 -3.46 1.50 -18.08
C GLY A 50 -3.98 2.88 -17.67
N SER A 51 -4.77 3.46 -18.56
CA SER A 51 -5.32 4.81 -18.39
C SER A 51 -6.62 4.79 -17.60
N ILE A 52 -6.69 5.62 -16.56
CA ILE A 52 -7.92 5.94 -15.83
C ILE A 52 -8.25 7.40 -16.14
N SER A 53 -9.46 7.66 -16.58
CA SER A 53 -9.90 9.02 -16.96
C SER A 53 -10.02 9.95 -15.77
N SER A 54 -10.60 9.47 -14.67
CA SER A 54 -10.76 10.23 -13.44
C SER A 54 -11.02 9.33 -12.23
N ILE A 55 -10.63 9.81 -11.05
CA ILE A 55 -11.00 9.26 -9.74
C ILE A 55 -11.44 10.45 -8.89
N THR A 56 -12.67 10.45 -8.41
CA THR A 56 -13.20 11.52 -7.55
C THR A 56 -12.82 11.26 -6.10
N VAL A 57 -12.23 12.26 -5.44
CA VAL A 57 -11.97 12.20 -4.00
C VAL A 57 -13.16 12.76 -3.23
N LEU A 58 -13.70 11.97 -2.32
CA LEU A 58 -14.87 12.30 -1.50
C LEU A 58 -14.52 12.34 -0.01
N ASP A 59 -15.26 13.15 0.74
CA ASP A 59 -15.18 13.14 2.20
C ASP A 59 -15.69 11.79 2.74
N GLY A 60 -14.81 11.10 3.46
CA GLY A 60 -15.10 9.84 4.15
C GLY A 60 -15.65 10.06 5.57
N ARG A 61 -16.29 11.20 5.87
CA ARG A 61 -16.85 11.52 7.19
C ARG A 61 -17.69 10.37 7.73
N GLY A 62 -17.50 10.04 9.01
CA GLY A 62 -18.19 8.94 9.68
C GLY A 62 -17.65 7.54 9.35
N ARG A 63 -16.67 7.42 8.46
CA ARG A 63 -16.04 6.14 8.14
C ARG A 63 -14.79 5.89 8.99
N ARG A 64 -14.62 4.64 9.41
CA ARG A 64 -13.41 4.20 10.12
C ARG A 64 -12.21 3.97 9.19
N LYS A 65 -12.47 3.68 7.89
CA LYS A 65 -11.45 3.35 6.89
C LYS A 65 -11.60 4.19 5.63
N ALA A 66 -10.49 4.48 4.97
CA ALA A 66 -10.50 4.91 3.58
C ALA A 66 -10.99 3.76 2.69
N CYS A 67 -11.53 4.06 1.55
CA CYS A 67 -11.92 3.03 0.60
C CYS A 67 -11.99 3.55 -0.84
N ALA A 68 -11.50 2.73 -1.77
CA ALA A 68 -11.76 2.87 -3.19
C ALA A 68 -13.15 2.27 -3.52
N THR A 69 -13.90 2.94 -4.38
CA THR A 69 -15.22 2.50 -4.82
C THR A 69 -15.38 2.67 -6.32
N PHE A 70 -16.06 1.73 -6.94
CA PHE A 70 -16.48 1.82 -8.34
C PHE A 70 -17.98 1.56 -8.42
N TYR A 71 -18.72 2.56 -8.81
CA TYR A 71 -20.17 2.49 -8.85
C TYR A 71 -20.72 3.25 -10.07
N TYR A 72 -21.58 2.61 -10.84
CA TYR A 72 -22.14 3.15 -12.10
C TYR A 72 -21.09 3.77 -13.04
N GLY A 73 -19.99 3.05 -13.26
CA GLY A 73 -18.92 3.54 -14.14
C GLY A 73 -18.02 4.64 -13.56
N LYS A 74 -18.32 5.11 -12.33
CA LYS A 74 -17.54 6.17 -11.67
C LYS A 74 -16.59 5.60 -10.63
N ARG A 75 -15.34 6.07 -10.65
CA ARG A 75 -14.32 5.74 -9.66
C ARG A 75 -14.27 6.80 -8.60
N ALA A 76 -14.23 6.41 -7.34
CA ALA A 76 -14.07 7.34 -6.23
C ALA A 76 -13.20 6.76 -5.12
N ILE A 77 -12.56 7.66 -4.38
CA ILE A 77 -11.86 7.37 -3.13
C ILE A 77 -12.55 8.16 -2.02
N LYS A 78 -12.93 7.48 -0.94
CA LYS A 78 -13.52 8.11 0.25
C LYS A 78 -12.46 8.18 1.35
N LEU A 79 -12.08 9.41 1.74
CA LEU A 79 -11.01 9.66 2.69
C LEU A 79 -11.55 10.30 3.98
N PRO A 80 -11.65 9.56 5.09
CA PRO A 80 -11.83 10.16 6.40
C PRO A 80 -10.62 11.05 6.74
N LYS A 81 -10.78 11.97 7.68
CA LYS A 81 -9.81 13.03 7.97
C LYS A 81 -8.38 12.51 8.19
N TRP A 82 -8.25 11.44 8.99
CA TRP A 82 -6.96 10.82 9.30
C TRP A 82 -6.26 10.20 8.08
N ALA A 83 -7.01 9.83 7.04
CA ALA A 83 -6.53 9.15 5.84
C ALA A 83 -6.11 10.11 4.72
N ARG A 84 -6.21 11.43 4.92
CA ARG A 84 -5.88 12.44 3.92
C ARG A 84 -4.38 12.70 3.88
N ASN A 85 -3.64 11.72 3.40
CA ASN A 85 -2.20 11.79 3.17
C ASN A 85 -1.84 11.05 1.88
N GLU A 86 -0.68 11.37 1.32
CA GLU A 86 -0.23 10.84 0.03
C GLU A 86 -0.18 9.31 0.02
N TYR A 87 0.32 8.70 1.09
CA TYR A 87 0.43 7.23 1.14
C TYR A 87 -0.94 6.54 1.05
N VAL A 88 -1.93 6.98 1.82
CA VAL A 88 -3.28 6.38 1.78
C VAL A 88 -3.93 6.63 0.42
N ILE A 89 -3.71 7.78 -0.20
CA ILE A 89 -4.18 8.04 -1.56
C ILE A 89 -3.58 7.05 -2.54
N LEU A 90 -2.26 6.79 -2.48
CA LEU A 90 -1.60 5.79 -3.33
C LEU A 90 -2.17 4.38 -3.11
N HIS A 91 -2.47 4.02 -1.86
CA HIS A 91 -3.12 2.75 -1.53
C HIS A 91 -4.49 2.60 -2.21
N GLU A 92 -5.34 3.63 -2.12
CA GLU A 92 -6.67 3.60 -2.73
C GLU A 92 -6.60 3.70 -4.27
N VAL A 93 -5.65 4.44 -4.82
CA VAL A 93 -5.40 4.46 -6.28
C VAL A 93 -4.92 3.08 -6.76
N ALA A 94 -4.06 2.39 -6.01
CA ALA A 94 -3.61 1.05 -6.35
C ALA A 94 -4.79 0.07 -6.48
N HIS A 95 -5.82 0.19 -5.66
CA HIS A 95 -7.06 -0.59 -5.84
C HIS A 95 -7.71 -0.36 -7.20
N HIS A 96 -7.81 0.90 -7.65
CA HIS A 96 -8.38 1.21 -8.95
C HIS A 96 -7.53 0.71 -10.13
N LEU A 97 -6.21 0.74 -9.99
CA LEU A 97 -5.27 0.26 -11.00
C LEU A 97 -5.24 -1.28 -11.08
N THR A 98 -5.57 -1.96 -9.99
CA THR A 98 -5.62 -3.44 -9.91
C THR A 98 -7.05 -3.98 -9.87
N ARG A 99 -8.01 -3.25 -10.44
CA ARG A 99 -9.41 -3.64 -10.64
C ARG A 99 -10.17 -3.98 -9.35
N LEU A 100 -9.81 -3.37 -8.24
CA LEU A 100 -10.43 -3.59 -6.92
C LEU A 100 -10.40 -5.06 -6.44
N ASP A 101 -9.45 -5.87 -6.92
CA ASP A 101 -9.38 -7.31 -6.66
C ASP A 101 -8.67 -7.65 -5.32
N GLY A 102 -8.96 -6.89 -4.28
CA GLY A 102 -8.40 -7.09 -2.94
C GLY A 102 -6.90 -6.77 -2.85
N HIS A 103 -6.22 -7.33 -1.84
CA HIS A 103 -4.81 -7.07 -1.55
C HIS A 103 -3.92 -8.24 -2.01
N LYS A 104 -4.04 -8.65 -3.26
CA LYS A 104 -3.24 -9.74 -3.84
C LYS A 104 -1.83 -9.26 -4.23
N ALA A 105 -1.06 -10.13 -4.89
CA ALA A 105 0.32 -9.83 -5.30
C ALA A 105 0.40 -8.64 -6.26
N GLU A 106 -0.56 -8.53 -7.16
CA GLU A 106 -0.69 -7.43 -8.13
C GLU A 106 -0.87 -6.10 -7.42
N PHE A 107 -1.76 -6.06 -6.40
CA PHE A 107 -1.96 -4.88 -5.57
C PHE A 107 -0.69 -4.48 -4.83
N ALA A 108 -0.04 -5.44 -4.16
CA ALA A 108 1.18 -5.17 -3.40
C ALA A 108 2.32 -4.64 -4.28
N SER A 109 2.46 -5.20 -5.50
CA SER A 109 3.43 -4.70 -6.49
C SER A 109 3.09 -3.29 -6.98
N CYS A 110 1.84 -3.06 -7.34
CA CYS A 110 1.38 -1.75 -7.78
C CYS A 110 1.61 -0.69 -6.71
N LEU A 111 1.21 -0.96 -5.46
CA LEU A 111 1.43 -0.03 -4.35
C LEU A 111 2.91 0.26 -4.12
N LEU A 112 3.77 -0.77 -4.15
CA LEU A 112 5.22 -0.60 -3.99
C LEU A 112 5.82 0.27 -5.08
N ASP A 113 5.38 0.11 -6.33
CA ASP A 113 5.81 0.92 -7.47
C ASP A 113 5.34 2.37 -7.34
N LEU A 114 4.09 2.59 -6.96
CA LEU A 114 3.56 3.92 -6.72
C LEU A 114 4.32 4.63 -5.59
N VAL A 115 4.58 3.94 -4.47
CA VAL A 115 5.37 4.49 -3.37
C VAL A 115 6.77 4.88 -3.85
N ARG A 116 7.43 4.03 -4.62
CA ARG A 116 8.75 4.33 -5.18
C ARG A 116 8.75 5.58 -6.06
N HIS A 117 7.71 5.74 -6.86
CA HIS A 117 7.61 6.80 -7.86
C HIS A 117 7.20 8.15 -7.26
N PHE A 118 6.37 8.14 -6.22
CA PHE A 118 5.78 9.36 -5.65
C PHE A 118 6.33 9.73 -4.26
N LEU A 119 6.74 8.76 -3.45
CA LEU A 119 7.28 8.97 -2.10
C LEU A 119 8.79 8.69 -2.01
N GLY A 120 9.38 8.22 -3.10
CA GLY A 120 10.82 8.03 -3.22
C GLY A 120 11.33 6.63 -2.86
N LYS A 121 12.62 6.42 -3.14
CA LYS A 121 13.30 5.13 -3.01
C LYS A 121 13.31 4.63 -1.57
N GLU A 122 13.62 5.49 -0.61
CA GLU A 122 13.73 5.12 0.80
C GLU A 122 12.42 4.58 1.36
N SER A 123 11.29 5.27 1.09
CA SER A 123 9.94 4.83 1.45
C SER A 123 9.59 3.48 0.83
N ALA A 124 9.93 3.29 -0.43
CA ALA A 124 9.70 2.01 -1.12
C ALA A 124 10.54 0.87 -0.54
N GLU A 125 11.80 1.11 -0.20
CA GLU A 125 12.67 0.10 0.42
C GLU A 125 12.21 -0.25 1.85
N ALA A 126 11.70 0.72 2.60
CA ALA A 126 11.09 0.47 3.90
C ALA A 126 9.86 -0.44 3.77
N LEU A 127 8.96 -0.13 2.84
CA LEU A 127 7.78 -0.95 2.57
C LEU A 127 8.15 -2.34 2.05
N GLN A 128 9.11 -2.44 1.14
CA GLN A 128 9.57 -3.71 0.58
C GLN A 128 10.22 -4.62 1.64
N GLY A 129 11.03 -4.04 2.55
CA GLY A 129 11.61 -4.76 3.69
C GLY A 129 10.53 -5.30 4.63
N ALA A 130 9.51 -4.50 4.92
CA ALA A 130 8.36 -4.90 5.72
C ALA A 130 7.52 -5.98 5.02
N TYR A 131 7.33 -5.90 3.70
CA TYR A 131 6.70 -6.94 2.90
C TYR A 131 7.48 -8.26 3.00
N HIS A 132 8.81 -8.21 2.85
CA HIS A 132 9.67 -9.39 3.03
C HIS A 132 9.48 -10.00 4.41
N PHE A 133 9.56 -9.19 5.46
CA PHE A 133 9.45 -9.62 6.85
C PHE A 133 8.10 -10.31 7.13
N LYS A 134 6.99 -9.75 6.64
CA LYS A 134 5.64 -10.31 6.82
C LYS A 134 5.24 -11.38 5.80
N GLY A 135 6.12 -11.70 4.85
CA GLY A 135 5.82 -12.68 3.81
C GLY A 135 4.72 -12.25 2.85
N VAL A 136 4.59 -10.94 2.60
CA VAL A 136 3.72 -10.39 1.56
C VAL A 136 4.24 -10.83 0.20
N LYS A 137 3.34 -11.33 -0.64
CA LYS A 137 3.67 -11.73 -2.01
C LYS A 137 3.51 -10.54 -2.96
N VAL A 138 4.42 -10.47 -3.92
CA VAL A 138 4.44 -9.52 -5.03
C VAL A 138 4.48 -10.28 -6.35
N VAL A 139 4.25 -9.60 -7.47
CA VAL A 139 4.35 -10.22 -8.80
C VAL A 139 5.81 -10.53 -9.12
N GLY A 140 6.07 -11.76 -9.51
CA GLY A 140 7.36 -12.23 -10.03
C GLY A 140 7.22 -12.75 -11.46
N LYS A 141 8.32 -13.21 -12.06
CA LYS A 141 8.33 -13.70 -13.45
C LYS A 141 7.28 -14.80 -13.73
N ASN A 142 7.05 -15.68 -12.75
CA ASN A 142 6.17 -16.86 -12.89
C ASN A 142 5.00 -16.83 -11.91
N GLY A 143 4.47 -15.64 -11.60
CA GLY A 143 3.36 -15.45 -10.68
C GLY A 143 3.77 -14.86 -9.33
N ALA A 144 2.95 -15.08 -8.30
CA ALA A 144 3.16 -14.47 -6.99
C ALA A 144 4.35 -15.08 -6.24
N VAL A 145 5.33 -14.25 -5.88
CA VAL A 145 6.52 -14.61 -5.12
C VAL A 145 6.60 -13.79 -3.83
N LYS A 146 7.34 -14.29 -2.82
CA LYS A 146 7.63 -13.50 -1.62
C LYS A 146 8.44 -12.25 -1.99
N ALA A 147 8.08 -11.11 -1.41
CA ALA A 147 8.82 -9.87 -1.63
C ALA A 147 10.30 -10.04 -1.25
N ARG A 148 11.19 -9.50 -2.08
CA ARG A 148 12.62 -9.51 -1.83
C ARG A 148 12.97 -8.48 -0.76
N CYS A 149 13.88 -8.83 0.16
CA CYS A 149 14.43 -7.85 1.09
C CYS A 149 15.47 -6.97 0.38
N PRO A 150 15.31 -5.63 0.37
CA PRO A 150 16.36 -4.75 -0.12
C PRO A 150 17.59 -4.80 0.77
N GLU A 151 18.77 -4.59 0.20
CA GLU A 151 20.04 -4.62 0.93
C GLU A 151 20.03 -3.63 2.12
N SER A 152 19.51 -2.42 1.89
CA SER A 152 19.38 -1.37 2.90
C SER A 152 18.50 -1.73 4.11
N ARG A 153 17.75 -2.82 4.04
CA ARG A 153 16.82 -3.26 5.09
C ARG A 153 17.13 -4.63 5.70
N LYS A 154 18.20 -5.28 5.26
CA LYS A 154 18.58 -6.62 5.78
C LYS A 154 18.81 -6.62 7.28
N GLN A 155 19.56 -5.65 7.80
CA GLN A 155 19.82 -5.55 9.23
C GLN A 155 18.54 -5.30 10.01
N TRP A 156 17.69 -4.36 9.55
CA TRP A 156 16.40 -4.10 10.18
C TRP A 156 15.51 -5.37 10.27
N VAL A 157 15.50 -6.21 9.22
CA VAL A 157 14.74 -7.46 9.23
C VAL A 157 15.28 -8.46 10.27
N ILE A 158 16.59 -8.51 10.44
CA ILE A 158 17.26 -9.37 11.46
C ILE A 158 16.87 -8.89 12.85
N ASP A 159 17.02 -7.59 13.12
CA ASP A 159 16.75 -6.98 14.42
C ASP A 159 15.26 -7.12 14.80
N GLU A 160 14.35 -6.90 13.85
CA GLU A 160 12.91 -7.04 14.09
C GLU A 160 12.50 -8.49 14.37
N LYS A 161 13.14 -9.47 13.71
CA LYS A 161 12.92 -10.89 14.02
C LYS A 161 13.40 -11.25 15.43
N ALA A 162 14.58 -10.78 15.82
CA ALA A 162 15.12 -11.01 17.17
C ALA A 162 14.20 -10.42 18.24
N LYS A 163 13.78 -9.18 18.06
CA LYS A 163 12.83 -8.49 18.95
C LYS A 163 11.50 -9.24 19.08
N GLN A 164 10.95 -9.74 17.97
CA GLN A 164 9.70 -10.49 18.03
C GLN A 164 9.85 -11.87 18.69
N LEU A 165 11.01 -12.51 18.56
CA LEU A 165 11.32 -13.78 19.25
C LEU A 165 11.38 -13.54 20.75
N GLU A 166 12.14 -12.54 21.22
CA GLU A 166 12.25 -12.17 22.62
C GLU A 166 10.87 -11.86 23.26
N LEU A 167 10.02 -11.12 22.54
CA LEU A 167 8.66 -10.83 22.98
C LEU A 167 7.82 -12.11 23.15
N LYS A 168 7.94 -13.05 22.21
CA LYS A 168 7.24 -14.35 22.31
C LYS A 168 7.72 -15.20 23.47
N GLU A 169 9.00 -15.17 23.79
CA GLU A 169 9.55 -15.88 24.94
C GLU A 169 9.05 -15.29 26.24
N LYS A 170 9.05 -13.97 26.38
CA LYS A 170 8.47 -13.27 27.54
C LYS A 170 6.99 -13.60 27.77
N LEU A 171 6.20 -13.73 26.70
CA LEU A 171 4.78 -14.07 26.78
C LEU A 171 4.52 -15.55 27.13
N LYS A 172 5.50 -16.44 26.99
CA LYS A 172 5.36 -17.87 27.40
C LYS A 172 5.66 -18.10 28.87
N VAL A 173 6.37 -17.16 29.48
CA VAL A 173 6.82 -17.25 30.89
C VAL A 173 5.86 -16.54 31.86
N ALA A 174 4.96 -15.70 31.30
CA ALA A 174 3.90 -15.01 32.05
C ALA A 174 2.59 -15.79 32.02
#